data_eb723ac2f75905f2c0aab7018cfe5ffd
#
_entry.id   eb723ac2f75905f2c0aab7018cfe5ffd
#
_cell.length_a   1.000
_cell.length_b   1.000
_cell.length_c   1.000
_cell.angle_alpha   90.00
_cell.angle_beta   90.00
_cell.angle_gamma   90.00
#
_symmetry.space_group_name_H-M   'P 1'
#
loop_
_entity.id
_entity.type
_entity.pdbx_description
1 polymer ?
#
loop_
_entity_poly.entity_id
_entity_poly.type
_entity_poly.pdbx_seq_one_letter_code
_entity_poly.pdbx_strand_id
1 'polypeptide(L)'
;MYDHLSELAQRLGMHMARSCKNGLRGHFDDDLLDDFSGETKKSIGMALAELEGDGLVTLSHVLGPHLPRVRTTWRLFVACDPAITGHDPVEDSVVLARLLIEKPDLGGHAKRLEDVAGWSRRRFNPAFALLVPHIADGRTRKPIQNDYPVMGFVLADEDLVALQRYVRDHS
;
A
#
# COMPACT_ATOMS: atom_id res chain seq x y z
N MET A 1 -4.35 1.02 14.16
CA MET A 1 -5.33 1.62 13.22
C MET A 1 -5.89 2.88 13.87
N TYR A 2 -6.46 3.79 13.12
CA TYR A 2 -6.94 5.09 13.62
C TYR A 2 -8.10 4.91 14.61
N ASP A 3 -7.92 5.40 15.85
CA ASP A 3 -8.87 5.19 16.95
C ASP A 3 -10.20 5.95 16.79
N HIS A 4 -10.27 6.90 15.85
CA HIS A 4 -11.48 7.65 15.55
C HIS A 4 -12.42 6.93 14.55
N LEU A 5 -11.97 5.87 13.88
CA LEU A 5 -12.80 5.06 13.01
C LEU A 5 -13.75 4.17 13.82
N SER A 6 -14.96 3.95 13.30
CA SER A 6 -15.87 2.98 13.88
C SER A 6 -15.26 1.57 13.92
N GLU A 7 -15.73 0.73 14.83
CA GLU A 7 -15.26 -0.66 14.95
C GLU A 7 -15.42 -1.42 13.63
N LEU A 8 -16.54 -1.20 12.93
CA LEU A 8 -16.80 -1.84 11.64
C LEU A 8 -15.81 -1.35 10.57
N ALA A 9 -15.50 -0.05 10.52
CA ALA A 9 -14.51 0.47 9.59
C ALA A 9 -13.11 -0.12 9.86
N GLN A 10 -12.72 -0.24 11.13
CA GLN A 10 -11.46 -0.87 11.51
C GLN A 10 -11.41 -2.35 11.08
N ARG A 11 -12.50 -3.11 11.33
CA ARG A 11 -12.62 -4.52 10.92
C ARG A 11 -12.54 -4.69 9.41
N LEU A 12 -13.25 -3.85 8.64
CA LEU A 12 -13.21 -3.84 7.18
C LEU A 12 -11.80 -3.52 6.65
N GLY A 13 -11.16 -2.49 7.19
CA GLY A 13 -9.79 -2.13 6.81
C GLY A 13 -8.80 -3.27 7.05
N MET A 14 -8.86 -3.88 8.23
CA MET A 14 -8.01 -5.03 8.59
C MET A 14 -8.27 -6.24 7.70
N HIS A 15 -9.54 -6.54 7.39
CA HIS A 15 -9.92 -7.62 6.49
C HIS A 15 -9.35 -7.41 5.08
N MET A 16 -9.58 -6.23 4.49
CA MET A 16 -9.07 -5.89 3.16
C MET A 16 -7.53 -5.93 3.11
N ALA A 17 -6.84 -5.39 4.12
CA ALA A 17 -5.39 -5.44 4.18
C ALA A 17 -4.85 -6.88 4.26
N ARG A 18 -5.48 -7.77 5.04
CA ARG A 18 -5.13 -9.20 5.14
C ARG A 18 -5.36 -9.95 3.84
N SER A 19 -6.44 -9.63 3.13
CA SER A 19 -6.79 -10.27 1.86
C SER A 19 -5.79 -9.93 0.74
N CYS A 20 -5.06 -8.82 0.86
CA CYS A 20 -4.00 -8.42 -0.06
C CYS A 20 -2.68 -9.16 0.21
N LYS A 21 -2.65 -10.49 -0.02
CA LYS A 21 -1.56 -11.41 0.39
C LYS A 21 -0.16 -11.01 -0.04
N ASN A 22 -0.02 -10.36 -1.20
CA ASN A 22 1.28 -9.91 -1.73
C ASN A 22 1.60 -8.44 -1.40
N GLY A 23 0.79 -7.78 -0.56
CA GLY A 23 0.99 -6.37 -0.23
C GLY A 23 0.72 -5.41 -1.38
N LEU A 24 0.00 -5.83 -2.42
CA LEU A 24 -0.46 -4.99 -3.51
C LEU A 24 -1.89 -4.51 -3.25
N ARG A 25 -2.23 -3.34 -3.80
CA ARG A 25 -3.57 -2.77 -3.67
C ARG A 25 -4.62 -3.71 -4.26
N GLY A 26 -5.59 -4.08 -3.44
CA GLY A 26 -6.71 -4.94 -3.80
C GLY A 26 -7.93 -4.16 -4.27
N HIS A 27 -8.85 -4.89 -4.90
CA HIS A 27 -10.18 -4.42 -5.28
C HIS A 27 -11.20 -5.30 -4.57
N PHE A 28 -12.26 -4.67 -4.07
CA PHE A 28 -13.35 -5.33 -3.36
C PHE A 28 -14.68 -4.71 -3.83
N ASP A 29 -15.74 -5.47 -3.71
CA ASP A 29 -17.11 -5.04 -4.06
C ASP A 29 -18.14 -5.73 -3.16
N ASP A 30 -19.20 -6.29 -3.75
CA ASP A 30 -20.29 -6.97 -3.00
C ASP A 30 -19.82 -8.20 -2.22
N ASP A 31 -18.62 -8.76 -2.47
CA ASP A 31 -18.06 -9.87 -1.70
C ASP A 31 -17.92 -9.51 -0.20
N LEU A 32 -17.75 -8.22 0.12
CA LEU A 32 -17.73 -7.75 1.50
C LEU A 32 -19.06 -8.02 2.25
N LEU A 33 -20.19 -8.14 1.55
CA LEU A 33 -21.47 -8.49 2.17
C LEU A 33 -21.47 -9.94 2.68
N ASP A 34 -20.83 -10.85 1.95
CA ASP A 34 -20.71 -12.25 2.36
C ASP A 34 -19.72 -12.40 3.52
N ASP A 35 -18.57 -11.71 3.44
CA ASP A 35 -17.56 -11.73 4.49
C ASP A 35 -18.02 -11.08 5.79
N PHE A 36 -18.98 -10.17 5.73
CA PHE A 36 -19.58 -9.46 6.85
C PHE A 36 -21.09 -9.69 6.95
N SER A 37 -21.53 -10.93 6.80
CA SER A 37 -22.94 -11.34 6.74
C SER A 37 -23.81 -10.94 7.94
N GLY A 38 -23.20 -10.56 9.08
CA GLY A 38 -23.89 -10.00 10.25
C GLY A 38 -24.19 -8.49 10.14
N GLU A 39 -23.68 -7.81 9.11
CA GLU A 39 -23.80 -6.37 8.94
C GLU A 39 -24.78 -6.03 7.81
N THR A 40 -25.37 -4.85 7.88
CA THR A 40 -26.21 -4.37 6.79
C THR A 40 -25.38 -3.71 5.70
N LYS A 41 -25.87 -3.72 4.46
CA LYS A 41 -25.24 -2.98 3.36
C LYS A 41 -25.05 -1.50 3.70
N LYS A 42 -26.00 -0.89 4.41
CA LYS A 42 -25.92 0.50 4.85
C LYS A 42 -24.78 0.71 5.84
N SER A 43 -24.62 -0.17 6.84
CA SER A 43 -23.54 -0.06 7.82
C SER A 43 -22.16 -0.24 7.18
N ILE A 44 -22.04 -1.21 6.26
CA ILE A 44 -20.80 -1.41 5.48
C ILE A 44 -20.51 -0.17 4.62
N GLY A 45 -21.50 0.38 3.91
CA GLY A 45 -21.33 1.58 3.10
C GLY A 45 -20.86 2.80 3.90
N MET A 46 -21.40 3.00 5.11
CA MET A 46 -20.95 4.06 6.01
C MET A 46 -19.51 3.85 6.49
N ALA A 47 -19.14 2.64 6.87
CA ALA A 47 -17.80 2.30 7.29
C ALA A 47 -16.76 2.44 6.14
N LEU A 48 -17.15 2.12 4.91
CA LEU A 48 -16.32 2.36 3.73
C LEU A 48 -16.10 3.86 3.48
N ALA A 49 -17.13 4.69 3.69
CA ALA A 49 -17.00 6.14 3.57
C ALA A 49 -16.07 6.73 4.64
N GLU A 50 -16.08 6.19 5.87
CA GLU A 50 -15.09 6.56 6.90
C GLU A 50 -13.66 6.24 6.44
N LEU A 51 -13.43 5.03 5.91
CA LEU A 51 -12.12 4.62 5.39
C LEU A 51 -11.66 5.49 4.22
N GLU A 52 -12.59 5.90 3.34
CA GLU A 52 -12.28 6.82 2.23
C GLU A 52 -11.93 8.21 2.75
N GLY A 53 -12.68 8.74 3.75
CA GLY A 53 -12.39 10.02 4.38
C GLY A 53 -10.97 10.12 4.93
N ASP A 54 -10.42 9.02 5.43
CA ASP A 54 -9.04 8.90 5.90
C ASP A 54 -8.03 8.55 4.78
N GLY A 55 -8.51 8.39 3.55
CA GLY A 55 -7.67 8.04 2.41
C GLY A 55 -7.10 6.62 2.44
N LEU A 56 -7.71 5.71 3.23
CA LEU A 56 -7.29 4.30 3.33
C LEU A 56 -7.79 3.47 2.15
N VAL A 57 -8.91 3.88 1.57
CA VAL A 57 -9.47 3.31 0.35
C VAL A 57 -9.90 4.42 -0.61
N THR A 58 -10.20 4.07 -1.85
CA THR A 58 -10.92 4.91 -2.80
C THR A 58 -12.18 4.17 -3.24
N LEU A 59 -13.29 4.90 -3.33
CA LEU A 59 -14.59 4.35 -3.70
C LEU A 59 -14.97 4.79 -5.12
N SER A 60 -15.47 3.84 -5.91
CA SER A 60 -16.08 4.12 -7.21
C SER A 60 -17.54 3.68 -7.17
N HIS A 61 -18.45 4.66 -7.16
CA HIS A 61 -19.88 4.39 -7.13
C HIS A 61 -20.36 3.73 -8.43
N VAL A 62 -21.18 2.71 -8.30
CA VAL A 62 -21.82 2.00 -9.40
C VAL A 62 -23.33 2.21 -9.34
N LEU A 63 -23.99 2.15 -10.50
CA LEU A 63 -25.45 2.24 -10.55
C LEU A 63 -26.08 0.95 -10.01
N GLY A 64 -27.19 1.09 -9.30
CA GLY A 64 -27.96 -0.03 -8.78
C GLY A 64 -27.72 -0.33 -7.30
N PRO A 65 -28.27 -1.44 -6.80
CA PRO A 65 -28.27 -1.82 -5.38
C PRO A 65 -26.94 -2.53 -4.98
N HIS A 66 -25.81 -2.02 -5.38
CA HIS A 66 -24.49 -2.58 -5.11
C HIS A 66 -23.73 -1.75 -4.08
N LEU A 67 -22.73 -2.35 -3.41
CA LEU A 67 -21.71 -1.59 -2.72
C LEU A 67 -20.86 -0.82 -3.76
N PRO A 68 -20.24 0.31 -3.39
CA PRO A 68 -19.23 0.92 -4.24
C PRO A 68 -18.07 -0.06 -4.46
N ARG A 69 -17.45 -0.01 -5.63
CA ARG A 69 -16.17 -0.70 -5.82
C ARG A 69 -15.10 -0.03 -4.98
N VAL A 70 -14.43 -0.81 -4.18
CA VAL A 70 -13.41 -0.37 -3.24
C VAL A 70 -12.03 -0.70 -3.79
N ARG A 71 -11.12 0.25 -3.77
CA ARG A 71 -9.71 0.02 -4.04
C ARG A 71 -8.89 0.44 -2.82
N THR A 72 -8.09 -0.47 -2.28
CA THR A 72 -7.18 -0.13 -1.18
C THR A 72 -6.10 0.86 -1.63
N THR A 73 -5.64 1.71 -0.72
CA THR A 73 -4.50 2.61 -0.93
C THR A 73 -3.26 2.07 -0.21
N TRP A 74 -2.09 2.66 -0.46
CA TRP A 74 -0.88 2.32 0.30
C TRP A 74 -0.97 2.74 1.77
N ARG A 75 -1.77 3.78 2.08
CA ARG A 75 -2.03 4.22 3.46
C ARG A 75 -2.73 3.16 4.29
N LEU A 76 -3.57 2.30 3.68
CA LEU A 76 -4.19 1.18 4.38
C LEU A 76 -3.13 0.21 4.93
N PHE A 77 -2.11 -0.10 4.13
CA PHE A 77 -1.03 -0.98 4.60
C PHE A 77 -0.21 -0.32 5.72
N VAL A 78 0.10 0.98 5.60
CA VAL A 78 0.77 1.73 6.68
C VAL A 78 -0.03 1.65 7.97
N ALA A 79 -1.36 1.76 7.91
CA ALA A 79 -2.23 1.72 9.08
C ALA A 79 -2.39 0.30 9.68
N CYS A 80 -2.37 -0.74 8.86
CA CYS A 80 -2.77 -2.10 9.27
C CYS A 80 -1.59 -3.06 9.43
N ASP A 81 -0.53 -2.93 8.63
CA ASP A 81 0.55 -3.92 8.57
C ASP A 81 1.34 -4.08 9.87
N PRO A 82 1.58 -3.05 10.69
CA PRO A 82 2.20 -3.27 12.00
C PRO A 82 1.47 -4.31 12.84
N ALA A 83 0.13 -4.31 12.79
CA ALA A 83 -0.70 -5.28 13.51
C ALA A 83 -0.86 -6.63 12.79
N ILE A 84 -0.72 -6.68 11.46
CA ILE A 84 -0.92 -7.89 10.64
C ILE A 84 0.37 -8.68 10.48
N THR A 85 1.47 -7.99 10.21
CA THR A 85 2.75 -8.59 9.81
C THR A 85 3.85 -8.39 10.85
N GLY A 86 3.66 -7.49 11.81
CA GLY A 86 4.68 -7.05 12.76
C GLY A 86 5.75 -6.14 12.13
N HIS A 87 5.52 -5.62 10.91
CA HIS A 87 6.43 -4.73 10.19
C HIS A 87 5.75 -3.42 9.85
N ASP A 88 6.47 -2.31 10.03
CA ASP A 88 6.00 -0.98 9.64
C ASP A 88 6.50 -0.65 8.22
N PRO A 89 5.58 -0.46 7.23
CA PRO A 89 5.97 -0.12 5.88
C PRO A 89 6.77 1.18 5.75
N VAL A 90 6.61 2.13 6.66
CA VAL A 90 7.36 3.40 6.65
C VAL A 90 8.81 3.14 7.08
N GLU A 91 9.02 2.44 8.19
CA GLU A 91 10.36 2.05 8.65
C GLU A 91 11.08 1.19 7.59
N ASP A 92 10.37 0.22 7.04
CA ASP A 92 10.89 -0.65 5.97
C ASP A 92 11.26 0.15 4.70
N SER A 93 10.47 1.16 4.33
CA SER A 93 10.77 2.01 3.18
C SER A 93 12.05 2.84 3.37
N VAL A 94 12.34 3.27 4.60
CA VAL A 94 13.60 3.95 4.95
C VAL A 94 14.80 3.00 4.73
N VAL A 95 14.65 1.72 5.10
CA VAL A 95 15.71 0.72 4.83
C VAL A 95 15.93 0.54 3.33
N LEU A 96 14.86 0.41 2.54
CA LEU A 96 14.97 0.30 1.07
C LEU A 96 15.57 1.56 0.45
N ALA A 97 15.20 2.75 0.92
CA ALA A 97 15.77 4.02 0.45
C ALA A 97 17.28 4.07 0.71
N ARG A 98 17.75 3.66 1.88
CA ARG A 98 19.20 3.58 2.19
C ARG A 98 19.92 2.61 1.28
N LEU A 99 19.35 1.44 0.99
CA LEU A 99 19.93 0.49 0.03
C LEU A 99 20.04 1.09 -1.38
N LEU A 100 19.02 1.84 -1.84
CA LEU A 100 19.04 2.50 -3.13
C LEU A 100 20.05 3.66 -3.21
N ILE A 101 20.25 4.39 -2.12
CA ILE A 101 21.26 5.45 -2.03
C ILE A 101 22.67 4.85 -2.09
N GLU A 102 22.90 3.74 -1.36
CA GLU A 102 24.20 3.06 -1.34
C GLU A 102 24.50 2.35 -2.66
N LYS A 103 23.48 1.73 -3.26
CA LYS A 103 23.59 0.89 -4.47
C LYS A 103 22.48 1.25 -5.47
N PRO A 104 22.59 2.37 -6.20
CA PRO A 104 21.53 2.84 -7.11
C PRO A 104 21.12 1.83 -8.19
N ASP A 105 22.06 0.98 -8.63
CA ASP A 105 21.81 -0.07 -9.63
C ASP A 105 20.76 -1.09 -9.19
N LEU A 106 20.53 -1.26 -7.88
CA LEU A 106 19.47 -2.13 -7.36
C LEU A 106 18.08 -1.61 -7.75
N GLY A 107 17.93 -0.30 -7.95
CA GLY A 107 16.66 0.31 -8.35
C GLY A 107 16.14 -0.20 -9.69
N GLY A 108 17.00 -0.66 -10.59
CA GLY A 108 16.62 -1.08 -11.93
C GLY A 108 15.60 -2.22 -12.02
N HIS A 109 15.50 -3.05 -10.98
CA HIS A 109 14.59 -4.19 -10.91
C HIS A 109 14.09 -4.44 -9.49
N ALA A 110 12.78 -4.31 -9.25
CA ALA A 110 12.14 -4.55 -7.95
C ALA A 110 12.50 -5.93 -7.37
N LYS A 111 12.48 -6.98 -8.20
CA LYS A 111 12.86 -8.33 -7.78
C LYS A 111 14.29 -8.39 -7.21
N ARG A 112 15.24 -7.72 -7.84
CA ARG A 112 16.63 -7.72 -7.36
C ARG A 112 16.76 -6.99 -6.01
N LEU A 113 16.03 -5.88 -5.83
CA LEU A 113 15.99 -5.17 -4.56
C LEU A 113 15.31 -6.01 -3.47
N GLU A 114 14.19 -6.70 -3.80
CA GLU A 114 13.52 -7.66 -2.90
C GLU A 114 14.49 -8.76 -2.43
N ASP A 115 15.25 -9.36 -3.36
CA ASP A 115 16.22 -10.42 -3.06
C ASP A 115 17.33 -9.93 -2.12
N VAL A 116 17.83 -8.72 -2.32
CA VAL A 116 18.86 -8.13 -1.45
C VAL A 116 18.29 -7.79 -0.08
N ALA A 117 17.05 -7.30 0.00
CA ALA A 117 16.37 -7.05 1.26
C ALA A 117 16.07 -8.35 2.04
N GLY A 118 15.90 -9.48 1.33
CA GLY A 118 15.58 -10.77 1.94
C GLY A 118 14.18 -10.85 2.53
N TRP A 119 13.26 -10.00 2.06
CA TRP A 119 11.91 -9.89 2.61
C TRP A 119 10.89 -10.68 1.80
N SER A 120 9.76 -11.03 2.45
CA SER A 120 8.59 -11.51 1.73
C SER A 120 8.00 -10.38 0.86
N ARG A 121 7.35 -10.76 -0.24
CA ARG A 121 6.68 -9.80 -1.13
C ARG A 121 5.61 -8.98 -0.40
N ARG A 122 4.93 -9.59 0.56
CA ARG A 122 3.94 -8.93 1.41
C ARG A 122 4.53 -7.77 2.22
N ARG A 123 5.76 -7.91 2.73
CA ARG A 123 6.50 -6.87 3.43
C ARG A 123 7.10 -5.85 2.46
N PHE A 124 7.70 -6.35 1.37
CA PHE A 124 8.44 -5.53 0.39
C PHE A 124 7.53 -4.52 -0.34
N ASN A 125 6.39 -4.98 -0.87
CA ASN A 125 5.58 -4.17 -1.79
C ASN A 125 5.03 -2.87 -1.17
N PRO A 126 4.45 -2.84 0.05
CA PRO A 126 3.99 -1.59 0.66
C PRO A 126 5.15 -0.61 0.89
N ALA A 127 6.28 -1.10 1.42
CA ALA A 127 7.46 -0.28 1.66
C ALA A 127 8.04 0.30 0.36
N PHE A 128 8.16 -0.53 -0.69
CA PHE A 128 8.66 -0.11 -1.99
C PHE A 128 7.73 0.92 -2.67
N ALA A 129 6.41 0.75 -2.51
CA ALA A 129 5.43 1.66 -3.07
C ALA A 129 5.52 3.08 -2.47
N LEU A 130 5.93 3.21 -1.20
CA LEU A 130 6.11 4.52 -0.55
C LEU A 130 7.28 5.31 -1.15
N LEU A 131 8.21 4.68 -1.83
CA LEU A 131 9.32 5.35 -2.50
C LEU A 131 8.95 5.91 -3.88
N VAL A 132 7.90 5.35 -4.53
CA VAL A 132 7.50 5.76 -5.89
C VAL A 132 7.27 7.28 -6.03
N PRO A 133 6.58 7.98 -5.10
CA PRO A 133 6.36 9.41 -5.20
C PRO A 133 7.63 10.28 -5.11
N HIS A 134 8.75 9.70 -4.67
CA HIS A 134 10.03 10.40 -4.53
C HIS A 134 10.94 10.26 -5.76
N ILE A 135 10.49 9.50 -6.77
CA ILE A 135 11.18 9.30 -8.04
C ILE A 135 10.50 10.17 -9.09
N ALA A 136 11.30 10.88 -9.88
CA ALA A 136 10.78 11.77 -10.91
C ALA A 136 9.89 11.05 -11.93
N ASP A 137 8.89 11.75 -12.45
CA ASP A 137 7.97 11.24 -13.46
C ASP A 137 8.75 10.71 -14.69
N GLY A 138 8.28 9.55 -15.18
CA GLY A 138 8.89 8.87 -16.32
C GLY A 138 10.09 7.99 -16.00
N ARG A 139 10.62 8.02 -14.75
CA ARG A 139 11.72 7.16 -14.31
C ARG A 139 11.28 5.88 -13.61
N THR A 140 9.99 5.70 -13.41
CA THR A 140 9.41 4.45 -12.92
C THR A 140 9.08 3.54 -14.09
N ARG A 141 9.50 2.28 -14.02
CA ARG A 141 9.14 1.26 -15.00
C ARG A 141 7.80 0.65 -14.64
N LYS A 142 6.81 0.76 -15.52
CA LYS A 142 5.48 0.17 -15.30
C LYS A 142 5.56 -1.35 -15.23
N PRO A 143 4.77 -2.01 -14.37
CA PRO A 143 4.76 -3.46 -14.25
C PRO A 143 4.18 -4.10 -15.53
N ILE A 144 4.84 -5.13 -16.02
CA ILE A 144 4.30 -6.02 -17.07
C ILE A 144 3.41 -7.09 -16.40
N GLN A 145 3.73 -7.47 -15.16
CA GLN A 145 2.97 -8.38 -14.31
C GLN A 145 2.64 -7.67 -13.00
N ASN A 146 1.50 -8.02 -12.38
CA ASN A 146 1.04 -7.39 -11.13
C ASN A 146 1.74 -7.99 -9.88
N ASP A 147 3.06 -8.13 -9.92
CA ASP A 147 3.84 -8.66 -8.81
C ASP A 147 4.42 -7.56 -7.91
N TYR A 148 4.60 -6.36 -8.43
CA TYR A 148 5.20 -5.20 -7.76
C TYR A 148 4.42 -3.92 -8.08
N PRO A 149 4.50 -2.89 -7.21
CA PRO A 149 3.93 -1.56 -7.48
C PRO A 149 4.46 -0.95 -8.78
N VAL A 150 5.77 -1.09 -9.01
CA VAL A 150 6.49 -0.77 -10.25
C VAL A 150 7.58 -1.81 -10.47
N MET A 151 8.06 -1.98 -11.70
CA MET A 151 9.12 -2.95 -12.01
C MET A 151 10.51 -2.50 -11.56
N GLY A 152 10.69 -1.22 -11.31
CA GLY A 152 11.93 -0.61 -10.86
C GLY A 152 12.01 0.87 -11.19
N PHE A 153 13.14 1.46 -10.86
CA PHE A 153 13.47 2.87 -11.06
C PHE A 153 14.68 3.02 -11.96
N VAL A 154 14.69 4.09 -12.74
CA VAL A 154 15.91 4.58 -13.39
C VAL A 154 16.38 5.80 -12.60
N LEU A 155 17.18 5.56 -11.55
CA LEU A 155 17.58 6.61 -10.61
C LEU A 155 18.59 7.57 -11.24
N ALA A 156 18.41 8.86 -11.01
CA ALA A 156 19.36 9.92 -11.29
C ALA A 156 19.73 10.66 -9.99
N ASP A 157 20.68 11.60 -10.06
CA ASP A 157 21.21 12.29 -8.89
C ASP A 157 20.11 13.01 -8.09
N GLU A 158 19.16 13.65 -8.77
CA GLU A 158 18.03 14.31 -8.10
C GLU A 158 17.12 13.35 -7.35
N ASP A 159 16.91 12.12 -7.85
CA ASP A 159 16.14 11.10 -7.16
C ASP A 159 16.87 10.62 -5.90
N LEU A 160 18.20 10.48 -5.97
CA LEU A 160 19.02 10.14 -4.80
C LEU A 160 18.95 11.23 -3.74
N VAL A 161 18.95 12.51 -4.12
CA VAL A 161 18.75 13.64 -3.20
C VAL A 161 17.36 13.58 -2.57
N ALA A 162 16.32 13.26 -3.36
CA ALA A 162 14.96 13.10 -2.84
C ALA A 162 14.86 11.95 -1.84
N LEU A 163 15.49 10.81 -2.13
CA LEU A 163 15.55 9.66 -1.20
C LEU A 163 16.34 9.98 0.07
N GLN A 164 17.46 10.74 -0.02
CA GLN A 164 18.21 11.19 1.16
C GLN A 164 17.35 12.08 2.06
N ARG A 165 16.56 12.99 1.47
CA ARG A 165 15.61 13.81 2.21
C ARG A 165 14.55 12.94 2.88
N TYR A 166 13.97 12.00 2.13
CA TYR A 166 12.99 11.06 2.66
C TYR A 166 13.53 10.31 3.89
N VAL A 167 14.73 9.74 3.79
CA VAL A 167 15.38 9.05 4.92
C VAL A 167 15.54 9.95 6.13
N ARG A 168 16.00 11.19 5.94
CA ARG A 168 16.19 12.15 7.04
C ARG A 168 14.86 12.50 7.73
N ASP A 169 13.80 12.65 6.96
CA ASP A 169 12.49 13.09 7.46
C ASP A 169 11.72 11.96 8.19
N HIS A 170 12.15 10.69 8.02
CA HIS A 170 11.52 9.50 8.59
C HIS A 170 12.46 8.64 9.48
N SER A 171 13.63 9.16 9.86
CA SER A 171 14.62 8.44 10.69
C SER A 171 14.66 8.94 12.12
#